data_92a2ccd75c9614fa30f56f9f2cfa6d30
#
_entry.id   92a2ccd75c9614fa30f56f9f2cfa6d30
#
_cell.length_a   1.000
_cell.length_b   1.000
_cell.length_c   1.000
_cell.angle_alpha   90.00
_cell.angle_beta   90.00
_cell.angle_gamma   90.00
#
_symmetry.space_group_name_H-M   'P 1'
#
loop_
_entity.id
_entity.type
_entity.pdbx_description
1 polymer ?
#
loop_
_entity_poly.entity_id
_entity_poly.type
_entity_poly.pdbx_seq_one_letter_code
_entity_poly.pdbx_strand_id
1 'polypeptide(L)'
;LLQFDNERIFVARKNPDKGQQTTSTSYIEIGEEIEVPESCDFISNTNSSGIEKTLTQRIGISENLNTPTEGQSRLPLAANIRHALYYCFQGQDEIAAKNFLFHRQSDDFVTQAIKDTIPYFLGAINEEALALENERAVLKRRLTIERRRLEENRHLMGGGFERAVKLIGEARQVGLIDSSTQVDYQNYQEVFS
;
A
#
# COMPACT_ATOMS: atom_id res chain seq x y z
N LEU A 1 -11.02 27.40 -12.46
CA LEU A 1 -11.92 26.64 -13.33
C LEU A 1 -11.09 25.74 -14.24
N LEU A 2 -11.45 24.47 -14.30
CA LEU A 2 -10.85 23.49 -15.21
C LEU A 2 -11.88 23.11 -16.27
N GLN A 3 -11.46 22.99 -17.52
CA GLN A 3 -12.30 22.59 -18.64
C GLN A 3 -11.93 21.18 -19.08
N PHE A 4 -12.90 20.30 -19.13
CA PHE A 4 -12.83 18.99 -19.76
C PHE A 4 -13.72 18.97 -21.01
N ASP A 5 -13.70 17.91 -21.79
CA ASP A 5 -14.41 17.86 -23.08
C ASP A 5 -15.92 18.15 -22.94
N ASN A 6 -16.56 17.56 -21.94
CA ASN A 6 -18.01 17.64 -21.73
C ASN A 6 -18.41 18.26 -20.37
N GLU A 7 -17.46 18.71 -19.58
CA GLU A 7 -17.75 19.27 -18.26
C GLU A 7 -16.73 20.31 -17.82
N ARG A 8 -17.15 21.12 -16.87
CA ARG A 8 -16.29 22.08 -16.18
C ARG A 8 -16.20 21.69 -14.72
N ILE A 9 -15.07 21.95 -14.11
CA ILE A 9 -14.83 21.73 -12.70
C ILE A 9 -14.34 23.04 -12.10
N PHE A 10 -15.13 23.57 -11.17
CA PHE A 10 -14.71 24.72 -10.38
C PHE A 10 -14.19 24.21 -9.04
N VAL A 11 -12.98 24.63 -8.69
CA VAL A 11 -12.33 24.31 -7.42
C VAL A 11 -12.00 25.61 -6.71
N ALA A 12 -12.44 25.76 -5.48
CA ALA A 12 -12.07 26.86 -4.60
C ALA A 12 -11.51 26.32 -3.29
N ARG A 13 -10.57 27.04 -2.72
CA ARG A 13 -9.98 26.72 -1.43
C ARG A 13 -9.80 28.00 -0.63
N LYS A 14 -10.26 27.98 0.62
CA LYS A 14 -10.07 29.10 1.53
C LYS A 14 -8.56 29.25 1.83
N ASN A 15 -8.08 30.47 1.86
CA ASN A 15 -6.72 30.71 2.38
C ASN A 15 -6.64 30.30 3.86
N PRO A 16 -5.52 29.77 4.31
CA PRO A 16 -5.32 29.46 5.73
C PRO A 16 -5.55 30.69 6.60
N ASP A 17 -6.15 30.49 7.76
CA ASP A 17 -6.29 31.57 8.74
C ASP A 17 -4.92 32.00 9.28
N LYS A 18 -4.84 33.22 9.79
CA LYS A 18 -3.57 33.81 10.26
C LYS A 18 -2.90 32.90 11.30
N GLY A 19 -1.69 32.46 10.99
CA GLY A 19 -0.90 31.54 11.84
C GLY A 19 -1.06 30.06 11.48
N GLN A 20 -1.92 29.71 10.52
CA GLN A 20 -2.02 28.35 9.97
C GLN A 20 -1.30 28.25 8.64
N GLN A 21 -0.67 27.11 8.39
CA GLN A 21 -0.01 26.85 7.09
C GLN A 21 -0.94 26.22 6.06
N THR A 22 -2.03 25.58 6.48
CA THR A 22 -2.94 24.85 5.61
C THR A 22 -4.39 25.04 6.04
N THR A 23 -5.32 24.83 5.12
CA THR A 23 -6.75 24.76 5.38
C THR A 23 -7.35 23.50 4.77
N SER A 24 -8.33 22.90 5.45
CA SER A 24 -9.14 21.79 4.91
C SER A 24 -10.39 22.28 4.19
N THR A 25 -10.74 23.56 4.33
CA THR A 25 -11.94 24.15 3.76
C THR A 25 -11.79 24.28 2.26
N SER A 26 -12.53 23.48 1.52
CA SER A 26 -12.47 23.43 0.07
C SER A 26 -13.88 23.25 -0.52
N TYR A 27 -14.04 23.71 -1.73
CA TYR A 27 -15.28 23.61 -2.50
C TYR A 27 -14.98 23.05 -3.88
N ILE A 28 -15.84 22.19 -4.37
CA ILE A 28 -15.80 21.67 -5.73
C ILE A 28 -17.22 21.67 -6.31
N GLU A 29 -17.32 22.11 -7.56
CA GLU A 29 -18.53 22.06 -8.34
C GLU A 29 -18.22 21.48 -9.72
N ILE A 30 -19.09 20.60 -10.20
CA ILE A 30 -18.92 19.89 -11.48
C ILE A 30 -20.21 20.07 -12.27
N GLY A 31 -20.11 20.54 -13.50
CA GLY A 31 -21.25 20.75 -14.36
C GLY A 31 -20.82 21.06 -15.80
N GLU A 32 -21.78 21.04 -16.73
CA GLU A 32 -21.53 21.45 -18.13
C GLU A 32 -21.32 22.96 -18.23
N GLU A 33 -22.11 23.72 -17.48
CA GLU A 33 -22.00 25.17 -17.39
C GLU A 33 -21.84 25.54 -15.91
N ILE A 34 -20.75 26.21 -15.58
CA ILE A 34 -20.45 26.70 -14.23
C ILE A 34 -20.15 28.20 -14.35
N GLU A 35 -20.89 28.99 -13.62
CA GLU A 35 -20.58 30.41 -13.43
C GLU A 35 -19.61 30.55 -12.25
N VAL A 36 -18.48 31.22 -12.49
CA VAL A 36 -17.55 31.52 -11.41
C VAL A 36 -18.16 32.58 -10.51
N PRO A 37 -18.42 32.28 -9.23
CA PRO A 37 -19.04 33.24 -8.32
C PRO A 37 -18.18 34.49 -8.13
N GLU A 38 -18.83 35.65 -8.08
CA GLU A 38 -18.13 36.93 -7.83
C GLU A 38 -17.67 37.08 -6.38
N SER A 39 -18.33 36.38 -5.44
CA SER A 39 -17.96 36.38 -4.02
C SER A 39 -17.23 35.13 -3.59
N CYS A 40 -16.36 35.25 -2.58
CA CYS A 40 -15.58 34.14 -2.02
C CYS A 40 -16.32 33.39 -0.89
N ASP A 41 -17.61 33.52 -0.75
CA ASP A 41 -18.43 32.95 0.32
C ASP A 41 -18.92 31.54 -0.08
N PHE A 42 -17.99 30.60 -0.13
CA PHE A 42 -18.30 29.19 -0.40
C PHE A 42 -18.60 28.43 0.88
N ILE A 43 -19.68 27.66 0.86
CA ILE A 43 -19.90 26.62 1.86
C ILE A 43 -19.03 25.42 1.47
N SER A 44 -18.08 25.06 2.33
CA SER A 44 -17.21 23.90 2.09
C SER A 44 -18.04 22.63 1.90
N ASN A 45 -17.83 21.94 0.79
CA ASN A 45 -18.48 20.67 0.48
C ASN A 45 -17.50 19.51 0.35
N THR A 46 -16.20 19.80 0.42
CA THR A 46 -15.14 18.81 0.26
C THR A 46 -13.87 19.23 1.01
N ASN A 47 -12.87 18.36 0.97
CA ASN A 47 -11.53 18.63 1.48
C ASN A 47 -10.47 18.38 0.39
N SER A 48 -9.21 18.63 0.71
CA SER A 48 -8.09 18.47 -0.24
C SER A 48 -7.99 17.05 -0.81
N SER A 49 -8.27 16.02 0.01
CA SER A 49 -8.24 14.62 -0.44
C SER A 49 -9.42 14.30 -1.36
N GLY A 50 -10.59 14.88 -1.12
CA GLY A 50 -11.75 14.75 -2.01
C GLY A 50 -11.48 15.35 -3.38
N ILE A 51 -10.90 16.56 -3.42
CA ILE A 51 -10.50 17.21 -4.67
C ILE A 51 -9.48 16.35 -5.41
N GLU A 52 -8.43 15.90 -4.71
CA GLU A 52 -7.38 15.05 -5.28
C GLU A 52 -7.98 13.79 -5.92
N LYS A 53 -8.87 13.09 -5.20
CA LYS A 53 -9.53 11.87 -5.70
C LYS A 53 -10.38 12.16 -6.93
N THR A 54 -11.21 13.20 -6.86
CA THR A 54 -12.09 13.57 -7.97
C THR A 54 -11.29 13.94 -9.22
N LEU A 55 -10.29 14.79 -9.09
CA LEU A 55 -9.45 15.19 -10.22
C LEU A 55 -8.65 14.01 -10.77
N THR A 56 -8.12 13.14 -9.91
CA THR A 56 -7.39 11.93 -10.33
C THR A 56 -8.24 11.05 -11.22
N GLN A 57 -9.51 10.82 -10.84
CA GLN A 57 -10.44 10.03 -11.62
C GLN A 57 -10.79 10.70 -12.96
N ARG A 58 -10.99 12.04 -12.95
CA ARG A 58 -11.39 12.80 -14.14
C ARG A 58 -10.30 12.90 -15.21
N ILE A 59 -9.03 12.91 -14.82
CA ILE A 59 -7.91 12.87 -15.78
C ILE A 59 -7.56 11.45 -16.23
N GLY A 60 -8.36 10.43 -15.83
CA GLY A 60 -8.18 9.06 -16.30
C GLY A 60 -7.07 8.28 -15.62
N ILE A 61 -6.60 8.72 -14.45
CA ILE A 61 -5.69 7.91 -13.63
C ILE A 61 -6.50 6.85 -12.91
N SER A 62 -6.36 5.59 -13.34
CA SER A 62 -7.02 4.43 -12.75
C SER A 62 -6.35 3.98 -11.44
N GLU A 63 -6.90 2.98 -10.77
CA GLU A 63 -6.29 2.38 -9.59
C GLU A 63 -4.93 1.75 -9.95
N ASN A 64 -3.88 2.25 -9.31
CA ASN A 64 -2.51 1.90 -9.63
C ASN A 64 -1.65 1.88 -8.35
N LEU A 65 -1.67 0.84 -7.58
CA LEU A 65 -0.92 0.76 -6.35
C LEU A 65 0.48 0.17 -6.61
N ASN A 66 1.53 0.98 -6.50
CA ASN A 66 2.91 0.53 -6.57
C ASN A 66 3.38 0.06 -5.19
N THR A 67 3.60 -1.24 -5.05
CA THR A 67 4.09 -1.86 -3.82
C THR A 67 5.62 -1.93 -3.84
N PRO A 68 6.31 -1.43 -2.81
CA PRO A 68 7.76 -1.49 -2.73
C PRO A 68 8.28 -2.93 -2.78
N THR A 69 9.45 -3.12 -3.38
CA THR A 69 10.15 -4.42 -3.41
C THR A 69 10.45 -4.94 -2.00
N GLU A 70 10.57 -6.26 -1.88
CA GLU A 70 10.89 -6.92 -0.60
C GLU A 70 12.16 -6.32 0.03
N GLY A 71 12.09 -6.08 1.33
CA GLY A 71 13.17 -5.46 2.12
C GLY A 71 13.10 -3.94 2.25
N GLN A 72 12.14 -3.27 1.62
CA GLN A 72 11.90 -1.85 1.81
C GLN A 72 10.73 -1.63 2.79
N SER A 73 10.95 -0.76 3.79
CA SER A 73 9.96 -0.46 4.83
C SER A 73 8.97 0.65 4.46
N ARG A 74 9.01 1.16 3.23
CA ARG A 74 8.13 2.24 2.78
C ARG A 74 6.72 1.75 2.46
N LEU A 75 5.76 2.66 2.59
CA LEU A 75 4.36 2.37 2.26
C LEU A 75 4.15 2.28 0.74
N PRO A 76 3.17 1.48 0.29
CA PRO A 76 2.73 1.48 -1.10
C PRO A 76 2.28 2.88 -1.52
N LEU A 77 2.59 3.26 -2.76
CA LEU A 77 2.24 4.55 -3.33
C LEU A 77 1.38 4.37 -4.58
N ALA A 78 0.24 5.05 -4.62
CA ALA A 78 -0.58 5.15 -5.83
C ALA A 78 -0.32 6.48 -6.53
N ALA A 79 -0.09 6.45 -7.86
CA ALA A 79 -0.03 7.66 -8.66
C ALA A 79 -1.38 8.37 -8.66
N ASN A 80 -1.36 9.69 -8.55
CA ASN A 80 -2.54 10.55 -8.54
C ASN A 80 -2.23 11.90 -9.20
N ILE A 81 -3.21 12.79 -9.24
CA ILE A 81 -3.06 14.12 -9.84
C ILE A 81 -1.87 14.91 -9.27
N ARG A 82 -1.59 14.81 -7.97
CA ARG A 82 -0.47 15.55 -7.37
C ARG A 82 0.88 15.09 -7.92
N HIS A 83 1.02 13.79 -8.19
CA HIS A 83 2.22 13.25 -8.82
C HIS A 83 2.34 13.69 -10.29
N ALA A 84 1.22 13.77 -11.02
CA ALA A 84 1.22 14.31 -12.38
C ALA A 84 1.73 15.76 -12.43
N LEU A 85 1.40 16.57 -11.41
CA LEU A 85 1.86 17.96 -11.36
C LEU A 85 3.38 18.09 -11.24
N TYR A 86 4.11 17.10 -10.71
CA TYR A 86 5.58 17.12 -10.70
C TYR A 86 6.19 17.13 -12.11
N TYR A 87 5.47 16.60 -13.09
CA TYR A 87 5.92 16.51 -14.48
C TYR A 87 5.44 17.67 -15.35
N CYS A 88 4.33 18.33 -14.93
CA CYS A 88 3.67 19.36 -15.72
C CYS A 88 4.04 20.78 -15.31
N PHE A 89 4.44 21.00 -14.06
CA PHE A 89 4.74 22.32 -13.53
C PHE A 89 6.21 22.41 -13.14
N GLN A 90 6.81 23.54 -13.53
CA GLN A 90 8.17 23.88 -13.13
C GLN A 90 8.23 25.37 -12.82
N GLY A 91 8.86 25.73 -11.71
CA GLY A 91 9.21 27.11 -11.41
C GLY A 91 10.32 27.62 -12.33
N GLN A 92 10.44 28.92 -12.49
CA GLN A 92 11.47 29.52 -13.33
C GLN A 92 12.89 29.16 -12.85
N ASP A 93 13.09 29.08 -11.56
CA ASP A 93 14.31 28.67 -10.89
C ASP A 93 14.61 27.16 -11.07
N GLU A 94 13.58 26.34 -11.15
CA GLU A 94 13.71 24.89 -11.41
C GLU A 94 14.13 24.61 -12.86
N ILE A 95 13.60 25.36 -13.84
CA ILE A 95 13.97 25.23 -15.26
C ILE A 95 15.46 25.53 -15.47
N ALA A 96 16.01 26.48 -14.73
CA ALA A 96 17.42 26.87 -14.81
C ALA A 96 18.36 26.00 -13.96
N ALA A 97 17.82 25.10 -13.13
CA ALA A 97 18.61 24.30 -12.21
C ALA A 97 19.28 23.11 -12.93
N LYS A 98 20.59 22.92 -12.69
CA LYS A 98 21.34 21.78 -13.25
C LYS A 98 20.95 20.42 -12.66
N ASN A 99 20.45 20.42 -11.42
CA ASN A 99 20.34 19.21 -10.61
C ASN A 99 18.92 18.68 -10.51
N PHE A 100 17.95 19.44 -10.98
CA PHE A 100 16.52 19.09 -10.86
C PHE A 100 15.87 19.15 -12.24
N LEU A 101 15.09 18.12 -12.53
CA LEU A 101 14.33 18.02 -13.78
C LEU A 101 12.84 18.20 -13.54
N PHE A 102 12.36 17.88 -12.35
CA PHE A 102 10.96 17.86 -12.01
C PHE A 102 10.64 18.81 -10.87
N HIS A 103 9.40 19.31 -10.85
CA HIS A 103 8.90 20.20 -9.80
C HIS A 103 9.09 19.60 -8.42
N ARG A 104 9.64 20.38 -7.48
CA ARG A 104 9.87 20.00 -6.10
C ARG A 104 10.73 18.73 -5.91
N GLN A 105 11.53 18.37 -6.88
CA GLN A 105 12.38 17.17 -6.81
C GLN A 105 13.36 17.19 -5.63
N SER A 106 13.71 18.37 -5.11
CA SER A 106 14.59 18.53 -3.93
C SER A 106 13.89 18.27 -2.61
N ASP A 107 12.56 18.22 -2.58
CA ASP A 107 11.82 18.02 -1.34
C ASP A 107 11.93 16.57 -0.86
N ASP A 108 11.87 16.40 0.46
CA ASP A 108 11.88 15.07 1.08
C ASP A 108 10.74 14.20 0.54
N PHE A 109 11.03 12.94 0.26
CA PHE A 109 10.11 11.94 -0.30
C PHE A 109 9.63 12.19 -1.73
N VAL A 110 9.71 13.42 -2.28
CA VAL A 110 9.26 13.73 -3.64
C VAL A 110 10.14 13.03 -4.68
N THR A 111 11.46 13.02 -4.50
CA THR A 111 12.35 12.27 -5.40
C THR A 111 11.97 10.81 -5.53
N GLN A 112 11.57 10.18 -4.41
CA GLN A 112 11.16 8.78 -4.42
C GLN A 112 9.78 8.60 -5.05
N ALA A 113 8.83 9.50 -4.73
CA ALA A 113 7.51 9.50 -5.36
C ALA A 113 7.60 9.64 -6.89
N ILE A 114 8.48 10.50 -7.39
CA ILE A 114 8.76 10.64 -8.82
C ILE A 114 9.25 9.30 -9.40
N LYS A 115 10.25 8.66 -8.79
CA LYS A 115 10.78 7.36 -9.25
C LYS A 115 9.73 6.26 -9.28
N ASP A 116 8.82 6.27 -8.30
CA ASP A 116 7.78 5.25 -8.19
C ASP A 116 6.62 5.48 -9.16
N THR A 117 6.35 6.72 -9.56
CA THR A 117 5.19 7.07 -10.39
C THR A 117 5.52 7.32 -11.86
N ILE A 118 6.78 7.67 -12.19
CA ILE A 118 7.19 7.94 -13.57
C ILE A 118 6.96 6.75 -14.54
N PRO A 119 7.22 5.48 -14.16
CA PRO A 119 6.96 4.36 -15.04
C PRO A 119 5.47 4.21 -15.40
N TYR A 120 4.57 4.54 -14.48
CA TYR A 120 3.14 4.56 -14.71
C TYR A 120 2.76 5.66 -15.71
N PHE A 121 3.20 6.91 -15.49
CA PHE A 121 2.88 8.02 -16.38
C PHE A 121 3.49 7.89 -17.79
N LEU A 122 4.61 7.18 -17.91
CA LEU A 122 5.20 6.85 -19.21
C LEU A 122 4.55 5.63 -19.89
N GLY A 123 3.56 4.99 -19.27
CA GLY A 123 2.93 3.78 -19.78
C GLY A 123 3.85 2.55 -19.81
N ALA A 124 4.98 2.59 -19.07
CA ALA A 124 5.91 1.46 -18.97
C ALA A 124 5.37 0.35 -18.08
N ILE A 125 4.45 0.68 -17.16
CA ILE A 125 3.75 -0.25 -16.28
C ILE A 125 2.26 0.05 -16.40
N ASN A 126 1.46 -0.98 -16.69
CA ASN A 126 0.00 -0.88 -16.74
C ASN A 126 -0.62 -1.32 -15.40
N GLU A 127 -1.90 -0.99 -15.22
CA GLU A 127 -2.65 -1.29 -13.99
C GLU A 127 -2.74 -2.80 -13.73
N GLU A 128 -2.88 -3.61 -14.77
CA GLU A 128 -2.95 -5.07 -14.63
C GLU A 128 -1.65 -5.65 -14.08
N ALA A 129 -0.49 -5.17 -14.56
CA ALA A 129 0.80 -5.61 -14.05
C ALA A 129 0.99 -5.22 -12.58
N LEU A 130 0.59 -4.00 -12.19
CA LEU A 130 0.63 -3.55 -10.80
C LEU A 130 -0.30 -4.36 -9.90
N ALA A 131 -1.51 -4.68 -10.37
CA ALA A 131 -2.46 -5.51 -9.65
C ALA A 131 -1.91 -6.93 -9.40
N LEU A 132 -1.32 -7.55 -10.43
CA LEU A 132 -0.68 -8.87 -10.33
C LEU A 132 0.54 -8.87 -9.40
N GLU A 133 1.36 -7.83 -9.44
CA GLU A 133 2.49 -7.68 -8.51
C GLU A 133 2.04 -7.54 -7.06
N ASN A 134 0.97 -6.78 -6.81
CA ASN A 134 0.37 -6.65 -5.49
C ASN A 134 -0.19 -7.99 -4.98
N GLU A 135 -0.94 -8.71 -5.81
CA GLU A 135 -1.46 -10.02 -5.46
C GLU A 135 -0.32 -11.01 -5.16
N ARG A 136 0.71 -11.04 -5.99
CA ARG A 136 1.92 -11.83 -5.76
C ARG A 136 2.58 -11.50 -4.41
N ALA A 137 2.71 -10.22 -4.06
CA ALA A 137 3.29 -9.80 -2.78
C ALA A 137 2.45 -10.26 -1.58
N VAL A 138 1.12 -10.16 -1.67
CA VAL A 138 0.19 -10.63 -0.63
C VAL A 138 0.30 -12.15 -0.47
N LEU A 139 0.28 -12.90 -1.57
CA LEU A 139 0.39 -14.37 -1.55
C LEU A 139 1.74 -14.84 -0.99
N LYS A 140 2.82 -14.16 -1.33
CA LYS A 140 4.16 -14.46 -0.78
C LYS A 140 4.23 -14.28 0.73
N ARG A 141 3.66 -13.18 1.26
CA ARG A 141 3.57 -12.96 2.72
C ARG A 141 2.75 -14.07 3.40
N ARG A 142 1.61 -14.43 2.82
CA ARG A 142 0.76 -15.50 3.34
C ARG A 142 1.49 -16.83 3.37
N LEU A 143 2.18 -17.17 2.28
CA LEU A 143 3.00 -18.39 2.19
C LEU A 143 4.09 -18.44 3.27
N THR A 144 4.77 -17.32 3.53
CA THR A 144 5.81 -17.23 4.56
C THR A 144 5.23 -17.48 5.96
N ILE A 145 4.06 -16.90 6.25
CA ILE A 145 3.38 -17.11 7.54
C ILE A 145 2.97 -18.59 7.71
N GLU A 146 2.36 -19.18 6.67
CA GLU A 146 1.91 -20.58 6.74
C GLU A 146 3.10 -21.57 6.83
N ARG A 147 4.20 -21.29 6.14
CA ARG A 147 5.42 -22.08 6.28
C ARG A 147 5.97 -22.04 7.71
N ARG A 148 6.01 -20.85 8.32
CA ARG A 148 6.46 -20.70 9.71
C ARG A 148 5.54 -21.46 10.67
N ARG A 149 4.23 -21.37 10.52
CA ARG A 149 3.25 -22.13 11.31
C ARG A 149 3.44 -23.65 11.17
N LEU A 150 3.70 -24.09 9.94
CA LEU A 150 3.97 -25.51 9.69
C LEU A 150 5.25 -25.98 10.39
N GLU A 151 6.30 -25.18 10.36
CA GLU A 151 7.56 -25.49 11.09
C GLU A 151 7.35 -25.51 12.60
N GLU A 152 6.65 -24.52 13.14
CA GLU A 152 6.30 -24.48 14.57
C GLU A 152 5.50 -25.74 14.99
N ASN A 153 4.50 -26.12 14.20
CA ASN A 153 3.73 -27.35 14.45
C ASN A 153 4.58 -28.61 14.36
N ARG A 154 5.49 -28.71 13.37
CA ARG A 154 6.43 -29.84 13.25
C ARG A 154 7.35 -29.92 14.47
N HIS A 155 7.87 -28.80 14.95
CA HIS A 155 8.69 -28.77 16.16
C HIS A 155 7.91 -29.20 17.42
N LEU A 156 6.67 -28.76 17.55
CA LEU A 156 5.79 -29.16 18.67
C LEU A 156 5.50 -30.66 18.62
N MET A 157 5.19 -31.20 17.46
CA MET A 157 4.95 -32.64 17.28
C MET A 157 6.22 -33.47 17.52
N GLY A 158 7.38 -33.03 16.97
CA GLY A 158 8.66 -33.71 17.20
C GLY A 158 9.08 -33.72 18.65
N GLY A 159 8.96 -32.61 19.36
CA GLY A 159 9.26 -32.51 20.77
C GLY A 159 8.31 -33.32 21.67
N GLY A 160 7.05 -33.46 21.27
CA GLY A 160 6.07 -34.33 21.95
C GLY A 160 6.43 -35.82 21.84
N PHE A 161 6.84 -36.21 20.64
CA PHE A 161 7.28 -37.57 20.36
C PHE A 161 8.55 -37.96 21.12
N GLU A 162 9.58 -37.13 21.13
CA GLU A 162 10.80 -37.41 21.92
C GLU A 162 10.51 -37.53 23.42
N ARG A 163 9.64 -36.67 23.97
CA ARG A 163 9.21 -36.76 25.35
C ARG A 163 8.44 -38.04 25.63
N ALA A 164 7.54 -38.48 24.75
CA ALA A 164 6.81 -39.69 24.86
C ALA A 164 7.73 -40.93 24.86
N VAL A 165 8.68 -40.97 23.94
CA VAL A 165 9.70 -42.03 23.88
C VAL A 165 10.55 -42.10 25.15
N LYS A 166 10.95 -40.95 25.70
CA LYS A 166 11.71 -40.85 26.93
C LYS A 166 10.88 -41.36 28.14
N LEU A 167 9.62 -40.93 28.28
CA LEU A 167 8.72 -41.40 29.34
C LEU A 167 8.47 -42.90 29.27
N ILE A 168 8.28 -43.46 28.09
CA ILE A 168 8.14 -44.90 27.88
C ILE A 168 9.41 -45.62 28.28
N GLY A 169 10.58 -45.09 27.97
CA GLY A 169 11.87 -45.61 28.39
C GLY A 169 12.01 -45.62 29.92
N GLU A 170 11.67 -44.55 30.58
CA GLU A 170 11.68 -44.44 32.04
C GLU A 170 10.67 -45.41 32.69
N ALA A 171 9.45 -45.51 32.16
CA ALA A 171 8.43 -46.45 32.64
C ALA A 171 8.87 -47.93 32.50
N ARG A 172 9.60 -48.27 31.47
CA ARG A 172 10.23 -49.62 31.31
C ARG A 172 11.31 -49.89 32.37
N GLN A 173 12.15 -48.92 32.66
CA GLN A 173 13.21 -49.05 33.66
C GLN A 173 12.64 -49.24 35.06
N VAL A 174 11.48 -48.68 35.38
CA VAL A 174 10.83 -48.82 36.67
C VAL A 174 9.85 -50.02 36.73
N GLY A 175 9.78 -50.81 35.62
CA GLY A 175 8.93 -52.00 35.55
C GLY A 175 7.42 -51.75 35.44
N LEU A 176 7.00 -50.54 35.08
CA LEU A 176 5.60 -50.17 34.87
C LEU A 176 5.06 -50.64 33.50
N ILE A 177 5.93 -50.90 32.55
CA ILE A 177 5.57 -51.35 31.20
C ILE A 177 6.48 -52.54 30.83
N ASP A 178 5.86 -53.62 30.34
CA ASP A 178 6.56 -54.81 29.93
C ASP A 178 7.47 -54.52 28.72
N SER A 179 8.68 -55.11 28.70
CA SER A 179 9.67 -54.92 27.64
C SER A 179 9.23 -55.42 26.27
N SER A 180 8.18 -56.26 26.20
CA SER A 180 7.56 -56.78 25.00
C SER A 180 6.57 -55.83 24.32
N THR A 181 6.15 -54.73 24.97
CA THR A 181 5.19 -53.80 24.40
C THR A 181 5.84 -52.98 23.27
N GLN A 182 5.54 -53.34 22.03
CA GLN A 182 5.93 -52.55 20.85
C GLN A 182 5.09 -51.30 20.77
N VAL A 183 5.73 -50.14 20.83
CA VAL A 183 5.04 -48.86 20.63
C VAL A 183 4.91 -48.64 19.11
N ASP A 184 3.71 -48.79 18.60
CA ASP A 184 3.44 -48.61 17.17
C ASP A 184 3.34 -47.10 16.88
N TYR A 185 4.33 -46.61 16.16
CA TYR A 185 4.48 -45.20 15.80
C TYR A 185 3.39 -44.68 14.82
N GLN A 186 2.63 -45.59 14.18
CA GLN A 186 1.57 -45.20 13.24
C GLN A 186 0.28 -44.77 13.97
N ASN A 187 -0.01 -45.30 15.11
CA ASN A 187 -1.22 -44.98 15.87
C ASN A 187 -1.19 -43.61 16.54
N TYR A 188 -0.03 -42.96 16.68
CA TYR A 188 0.04 -41.61 17.28
C TYR A 188 -0.43 -40.50 16.34
N GLN A 189 -0.39 -40.71 15.02
CA GLN A 189 -0.88 -39.71 14.08
C GLN A 189 -2.40 -39.69 13.96
N GLU A 190 -3.09 -40.80 14.23
CA GLU A 190 -4.56 -40.89 14.17
C GLU A 190 -5.27 -40.33 15.40
N VAL A 191 -4.60 -40.27 16.55
CA VAL A 191 -5.20 -39.78 17.82
C VAL A 191 -5.18 -38.25 17.93
N PHE A 192 -4.40 -37.55 17.12
CA PHE A 192 -4.24 -36.08 17.14
C PHE A 192 -4.54 -35.40 15.79
N SER A 193 -5.19 -36.06 14.88
CA SER A 193 -5.81 -35.45 13.66
C SER A 193 -7.35 -35.21 13.87
#